data_7a44cdeaaedda417ff72b9f7bc528623
#
_entry.id   7a44cdeaaedda417ff72b9f7bc528623
#
_cell.length_a   1.000
_cell.length_b   1.000
_cell.length_c   1.000
_cell.angle_alpha   90.00
_cell.angle_beta   90.00
_cell.angle_gamma   90.00
#
_symmetry.space_group_name_H-M   'P 1'
#
loop_
_entity.id
_entity.type
_entity.pdbx_description
1 polymer ?
#
loop_
_entity_poly.entity_id
_entity_poly.type
_entity_poly.pdbx_seq_one_letter_code
_entity_poly.pdbx_strand_id
1 'polypeptide(L)'
;NMAEFIVAIELGSSKITGIAGKKNLDGSISVLAVVKEDATQCIRKGVVYNIDKTGQCLTSIINKLRKQLKYEISQVYVGVGGQSIRSVRNVIVKDLPTDTIITSDMINELMDANRNMTYPDQEILDAATQEYKVDNQYSLDPVGIKASRLEGNFLNILWRKAFYDNLNNSFEKSGISIAEMYLAPLALADAVLSEAEKRGGCVLVDFGADTTTVSVYYKNILRHLAVIPLGGNNITKDIASLQMEEKDAEAMKLKYGSAFTENNDIDNTLKYSIDAERSVDSRKFIEIVEARINEIVENVWYQVPSEYADKLLGGIILTGGGMNLKNIERCMRNTTHIDKIRKANFVTHTISSSNAD
;
A
#
# COMPACT_ATOMS: atom_id res chain seq x y z
N ASN A 1 5.78 -32.62 -16.05
CA ASN A 1 5.09 -31.59 -15.27
C ASN A 1 6.09 -30.55 -14.73
N MET A 2 6.40 -29.57 -15.56
CA MET A 2 7.20 -28.46 -15.09
C MET A 2 6.37 -27.59 -14.14
N ALA A 3 6.87 -27.42 -12.93
CA ALA A 3 6.27 -26.51 -11.98
C ALA A 3 6.34 -25.11 -12.57
N GLU A 4 5.21 -24.41 -12.63
CA GLU A 4 5.16 -23.05 -13.10
C GLU A 4 5.52 -22.11 -11.94
N PHE A 5 6.69 -21.48 -12.05
CA PHE A 5 7.15 -20.49 -11.10
C PHE A 5 6.64 -19.11 -11.48
N ILE A 6 6.17 -18.39 -10.50
CA ILE A 6 5.78 -16.99 -10.63
C ILE A 6 6.82 -16.16 -9.88
N VAL A 7 7.40 -15.18 -10.55
CA VAL A 7 8.37 -14.27 -9.94
C VAL A 7 7.80 -12.86 -10.00
N ALA A 8 7.74 -12.21 -8.84
CA ALA A 8 7.31 -10.83 -8.71
C ALA A 8 8.42 -9.97 -8.13
N ILE A 9 8.54 -8.76 -8.63
CA ILE A 9 9.42 -7.72 -8.10
C ILE A 9 8.53 -6.61 -7.55
N GLU A 10 8.61 -6.37 -6.25
CA GLU A 10 7.88 -5.28 -5.61
C GLU A 10 8.82 -4.12 -5.28
N LEU A 11 8.42 -2.94 -5.70
CA LEU A 11 9.19 -1.71 -5.54
C LEU A 11 8.66 -0.95 -4.33
N GLY A 12 9.44 -0.99 -3.27
CA GLY A 12 9.20 -0.17 -2.08
C GLY A 12 10.09 1.06 -2.07
N SER A 13 9.88 1.95 -1.11
CA SER A 13 10.66 3.18 -0.97
C SER A 13 12.07 2.96 -0.43
N SER A 14 12.30 1.89 0.34
CA SER A 14 13.62 1.56 0.92
C SER A 14 14.18 0.21 0.49
N LYS A 15 13.33 -0.67 -0.02
CA LYS A 15 13.69 -2.03 -0.45
C LYS A 15 13.08 -2.35 -1.79
N ILE A 16 13.80 -3.13 -2.60
CA ILE A 16 13.24 -3.85 -3.73
C ILE A 16 13.18 -5.31 -3.33
N THR A 17 12.02 -5.92 -3.42
CA THR A 17 11.80 -7.29 -2.98
C THR A 17 11.48 -8.19 -4.16
N GLY A 18 12.27 -9.24 -4.33
CA GLY A 18 11.97 -10.30 -5.28
C GLY A 18 11.31 -11.47 -4.57
N ILE A 19 10.20 -11.94 -5.09
CA ILE A 19 9.42 -13.03 -4.53
C ILE A 19 9.24 -14.09 -5.61
N ALA A 20 9.64 -15.32 -5.31
CA ALA A 20 9.38 -16.45 -6.19
C ALA A 20 8.39 -17.40 -5.53
N GLY A 21 7.38 -17.78 -6.26
CA GLY A 21 6.33 -18.67 -5.79
C GLY A 21 5.98 -19.74 -6.80
N LYS A 22 5.24 -20.74 -6.33
CA LYS A 22 4.68 -21.80 -7.14
C LYS A 22 3.17 -21.79 -6.99
N LYS A 23 2.46 -21.80 -8.12
CA LYS A 23 1.01 -21.86 -8.11
C LYS A 23 0.56 -23.29 -7.81
N ASN A 24 -0.26 -23.44 -6.78
CA ASN A 24 -0.86 -24.72 -6.40
C ASN A 24 -2.13 -24.99 -7.20
N LEU A 25 -2.60 -26.23 -7.16
CA LEU A 25 -3.80 -26.65 -7.89
C LEU A 25 -5.07 -25.94 -7.44
N ASP A 26 -5.13 -25.51 -6.16
CA ASP A 26 -6.28 -24.79 -5.61
C ASP A 26 -6.24 -23.27 -5.91
N GLY A 27 -5.24 -22.82 -6.68
CA GLY A 27 -5.05 -21.41 -7.02
C GLY A 27 -4.24 -20.62 -6.01
N SER A 28 -3.89 -21.18 -4.87
CA SER A 28 -2.99 -20.53 -3.90
C SER A 28 -1.55 -20.52 -4.41
N ILE A 29 -0.72 -19.62 -3.84
CA ILE A 29 0.68 -19.52 -4.19
C ILE A 29 1.53 -19.86 -2.97
N SER A 30 2.41 -20.84 -3.12
CA SER A 30 3.43 -21.17 -2.12
C SER A 30 4.67 -20.34 -2.41
N VAL A 31 5.12 -19.53 -1.45
CA VAL A 31 6.34 -18.75 -1.61
C VAL A 31 7.55 -19.65 -1.39
N LEU A 32 8.44 -19.68 -2.36
CA LEU A 32 9.63 -20.54 -2.36
C LEU A 32 10.89 -19.77 -1.98
N ALA A 33 10.95 -18.49 -2.31
CA ALA A 33 12.12 -17.65 -2.01
C ALA A 33 11.72 -16.18 -1.95
N VAL A 34 12.37 -15.43 -1.06
CA VAL A 34 12.26 -13.98 -0.95
C VAL A 34 13.66 -13.39 -0.88
N VAL A 35 13.95 -12.41 -1.72
CA VAL A 35 15.21 -11.68 -1.74
C VAL A 35 14.92 -10.21 -1.61
N LYS A 36 15.54 -9.53 -0.65
CA LYS A 36 15.38 -8.10 -0.43
C LYS A 36 16.72 -7.41 -0.66
N GLU A 37 16.69 -6.31 -1.40
CA GLU A 37 17.86 -5.46 -1.63
C GLU A 37 17.54 -4.02 -1.21
N ASP A 38 18.56 -3.32 -0.71
CA ASP A 38 18.44 -1.91 -0.37
C ASP A 38 18.21 -1.08 -1.65
N ALA A 39 17.16 -0.28 -1.65
CA ALA A 39 16.78 0.57 -2.78
C ALA A 39 17.02 2.06 -2.54
N THR A 40 17.63 2.44 -1.42
CA THR A 40 17.82 3.86 -1.06
C THR A 40 18.66 4.64 -2.05
N GLN A 41 19.56 3.97 -2.78
CA GLN A 41 20.37 4.58 -3.83
C GLN A 41 19.73 4.52 -5.23
N CYS A 42 18.54 3.98 -5.33
CA CYS A 42 17.87 3.72 -6.61
C CYS A 42 16.58 4.52 -6.75
N ILE A 43 15.78 4.57 -5.68
CA ILE A 43 14.44 5.12 -5.68
C ILE A 43 14.33 6.18 -4.58
N ARG A 44 13.79 7.34 -4.92
CA ARG A 44 13.48 8.42 -3.96
C ARG A 44 12.13 9.02 -4.26
N LYS A 45 11.30 9.19 -3.22
CA LYS A 45 9.98 9.83 -3.31
C LYS A 45 9.14 9.30 -4.48
N GLY A 46 9.17 7.97 -4.67
CA GLY A 46 8.43 7.32 -5.73
C GLY A 46 8.97 7.53 -7.15
N VAL A 47 10.24 7.87 -7.29
CA VAL A 47 10.90 8.02 -8.59
C VAL A 47 12.19 7.22 -8.63
N VAL A 48 12.41 6.50 -9.74
CA VAL A 48 13.71 5.86 -10.03
C VAL A 48 14.66 6.97 -10.46
N TYR A 49 15.60 7.32 -9.59
CA TYR A 49 16.54 8.40 -9.89
C TYR A 49 17.90 7.93 -10.40
N ASN A 50 18.20 6.63 -10.27
CA ASN A 50 19.43 6.04 -10.79
C ASN A 50 19.10 4.73 -11.51
N ILE A 51 19.00 4.81 -12.82
CA ILE A 51 18.61 3.69 -13.69
C ILE A 51 19.65 2.56 -13.62
N ASP A 52 20.93 2.90 -13.65
CA ASP A 52 22.03 1.92 -13.65
C ASP A 52 22.06 1.12 -12.34
N LYS A 53 21.98 1.80 -11.19
CA LYS A 53 21.95 1.14 -9.89
C LYS A 53 20.69 0.31 -9.70
N THR A 54 19.57 0.78 -10.18
CA THR A 54 18.31 0.02 -10.16
C THR A 54 18.43 -1.24 -11.00
N GLY A 55 18.98 -1.15 -12.20
CA GLY A 55 19.25 -2.31 -13.06
C GLY A 55 20.17 -3.32 -12.39
N GLN A 56 21.24 -2.86 -11.72
CA GLN A 56 22.15 -3.73 -10.97
C GLN A 56 21.46 -4.43 -9.81
N CYS A 57 20.61 -3.71 -9.10
CA CYS A 57 19.82 -4.25 -8.00
C CYS A 57 18.85 -5.34 -8.49
N LEU A 58 18.15 -5.10 -9.59
CA LEU A 58 17.26 -6.08 -10.22
C LEU A 58 18.03 -7.33 -10.65
N THR A 59 19.19 -7.16 -11.27
CA THR A 59 20.05 -8.26 -11.68
C THR A 59 20.51 -9.07 -10.47
N SER A 60 20.89 -8.42 -9.38
CA SER A 60 21.28 -9.09 -8.14
C SER A 60 20.17 -9.94 -7.58
N ILE A 61 18.94 -9.39 -7.51
CA ILE A 61 17.76 -10.09 -7.02
C ILE A 61 17.47 -11.33 -7.87
N ILE A 62 17.45 -11.17 -9.18
CA ILE A 62 17.14 -12.26 -10.10
C ILE A 62 18.22 -13.36 -10.02
N ASN A 63 19.49 -13.00 -9.93
CA ASN A 63 20.56 -13.98 -9.79
C ASN A 63 20.45 -14.77 -8.48
N LYS A 64 20.11 -14.12 -7.38
CA LYS A 64 19.88 -14.77 -6.10
C LYS A 64 18.69 -15.73 -6.15
N LEU A 65 17.60 -15.32 -6.80
CA LEU A 65 16.42 -16.18 -6.98
C LEU A 65 16.73 -17.38 -7.89
N ARG A 66 17.47 -17.17 -8.99
CA ARG A 66 17.91 -18.27 -9.87
C ARG A 66 18.73 -19.31 -9.12
N LYS A 67 19.65 -18.88 -8.26
CA LYS A 67 20.46 -19.80 -7.46
C LYS A 67 19.62 -20.62 -6.49
N GLN A 68 18.64 -19.99 -5.84
CA GLN A 68 17.77 -20.66 -4.88
C GLN A 68 16.81 -21.64 -5.55
N LEU A 69 16.27 -21.26 -6.70
CA LEU A 69 15.28 -22.06 -7.41
C LEU A 69 15.87 -23.06 -8.39
N LYS A 70 17.12 -22.81 -8.83
CA LYS A 70 17.77 -23.54 -9.92
C LYS A 70 16.89 -23.53 -11.19
N TYR A 71 16.32 -22.38 -11.49
CA TYR A 71 15.39 -22.15 -12.58
C TYR A 71 15.71 -20.83 -13.28
N GLU A 72 15.64 -20.82 -14.63
CA GLU A 72 15.87 -19.61 -15.41
C GLU A 72 14.65 -18.68 -15.33
N ILE A 73 14.91 -17.41 -15.05
CA ILE A 73 13.88 -16.37 -14.92
C ILE A 73 14.12 -15.36 -16.04
N SER A 74 13.20 -15.29 -16.98
CA SER A 74 13.27 -14.38 -18.13
C SER A 74 12.25 -13.23 -18.03
N GLN A 75 11.18 -13.41 -17.30
CA GLN A 75 10.15 -12.40 -17.11
C GLN A 75 9.63 -12.40 -15.69
N VAL A 76 9.13 -11.25 -15.27
CA VAL A 76 8.63 -11.03 -13.93
C VAL A 76 7.36 -10.18 -13.94
N TYR A 77 6.57 -10.34 -12.88
CA TYR A 77 5.50 -9.40 -12.55
C TYR A 77 6.09 -8.28 -11.70
N VAL A 78 5.63 -7.06 -11.90
CA VAL A 78 6.16 -5.90 -11.17
C VAL A 78 5.05 -5.23 -10.38
N GLY A 79 5.20 -5.22 -9.06
CA GLY A 79 4.28 -4.55 -8.15
C GLY A 79 4.73 -3.13 -7.88
N VAL A 80 3.85 -2.16 -8.12
CA VAL A 80 4.11 -0.73 -7.91
C VAL A 80 3.24 -0.20 -6.78
N GLY A 81 3.80 0.73 -6.01
CA GLY A 81 3.12 1.32 -4.87
C GLY A 81 3.93 2.49 -4.31
N GLY A 82 3.67 2.84 -3.04
CA GLY A 82 4.35 3.94 -2.38
C GLY A 82 4.05 5.28 -3.04
N GLN A 83 4.99 6.21 -2.93
CA GLN A 83 4.81 7.59 -3.40
C GLN A 83 4.71 7.74 -4.92
N SER A 84 4.92 6.66 -5.69
CA SER A 84 4.77 6.70 -7.15
C SER A 84 3.32 6.74 -7.60
N ILE A 85 2.36 6.40 -6.73
CA ILE A 85 0.94 6.32 -7.06
C ILE A 85 0.09 7.28 -6.22
N ARG A 86 -1.02 7.71 -6.79
CA ARG A 86 -2.09 8.43 -6.07
C ARG A 86 -3.42 8.19 -6.74
N SER A 87 -4.51 8.38 -6.02
CA SER A 87 -5.86 8.28 -6.59
C SER A 87 -6.50 9.67 -6.72
N VAL A 88 -7.29 9.83 -7.76
CA VAL A 88 -8.10 11.04 -8.00
C VAL A 88 -9.49 10.63 -8.47
N ARG A 89 -10.49 11.39 -8.05
CA ARG A 89 -11.87 11.20 -8.53
C ARG A 89 -12.03 11.92 -9.86
N ASN A 90 -12.80 11.32 -10.76
CA ASN A 90 -13.17 11.92 -12.03
C ASN A 90 -14.64 11.64 -12.34
N VAL A 91 -15.28 12.61 -12.95
CA VAL A 91 -16.71 12.55 -13.30
C VAL A 91 -16.84 12.83 -14.79
N ILE A 92 -17.55 11.93 -15.48
CA ILE A 92 -17.90 12.10 -16.91
C ILE A 92 -19.40 12.15 -17.02
N VAL A 93 -19.92 13.20 -17.63
CA VAL A 93 -21.37 13.42 -17.79
C VAL A 93 -21.75 13.25 -19.25
N LYS A 94 -22.88 12.57 -19.47
CA LYS A 94 -23.50 12.43 -20.77
C LYS A 94 -24.96 12.90 -20.66
N ASP A 95 -25.29 13.98 -21.37
CA ASP A 95 -26.66 14.42 -21.53
C ASP A 95 -27.34 13.57 -22.59
N LEU A 96 -28.56 13.10 -22.30
CA LEU A 96 -29.33 12.21 -23.15
C LEU A 96 -30.63 12.89 -23.56
N PRO A 97 -31.20 12.53 -24.73
CA PRO A 97 -32.59 12.88 -25.02
C PRO A 97 -33.51 12.38 -23.92
N THR A 98 -34.66 13.08 -23.70
CA THR A 98 -35.60 12.73 -22.65
C THR A 98 -36.01 11.26 -22.73
N ASP A 99 -36.04 10.57 -21.57
CA ASP A 99 -36.42 9.16 -21.43
C ASP A 99 -35.67 8.18 -22.32
N THR A 100 -34.36 8.41 -22.49
CA THR A 100 -33.48 7.49 -23.19
C THR A 100 -33.18 6.30 -22.31
N ILE A 101 -33.29 5.10 -22.88
CA ILE A 101 -32.87 3.87 -22.18
C ILE A 101 -31.35 3.76 -22.23
N ILE A 102 -30.73 3.64 -21.06
CA ILE A 102 -29.29 3.51 -20.93
C ILE A 102 -28.87 2.13 -21.46
N THR A 103 -27.86 2.13 -22.33
CA THR A 103 -27.32 0.92 -22.95
C THR A 103 -25.90 0.63 -22.43
N SER A 104 -25.44 -0.61 -22.64
CA SER A 104 -24.06 -0.98 -22.36
C SER A 104 -23.05 -0.16 -23.14
N ASP A 105 -23.38 0.23 -24.39
CA ASP A 105 -22.50 1.05 -25.21
C ASP A 105 -22.30 2.45 -24.61
N MET A 106 -23.36 3.03 -24.03
CA MET A 106 -23.24 4.32 -23.32
C MET A 106 -22.31 4.22 -22.10
N ILE A 107 -22.38 3.14 -21.36
CA ILE A 107 -21.48 2.86 -20.22
C ILE A 107 -20.05 2.75 -20.72
N ASN A 108 -19.81 2.00 -21.79
CA ASN A 108 -18.47 1.84 -22.38
C ASN A 108 -17.93 3.18 -22.88
N GLU A 109 -18.76 4.03 -23.46
CA GLU A 109 -18.36 5.38 -23.87
C GLU A 109 -17.86 6.23 -22.70
N LEU A 110 -18.53 6.15 -21.54
CA LEU A 110 -18.12 6.85 -20.32
C LEU A 110 -16.78 6.31 -19.80
N MET A 111 -16.61 5.00 -19.81
CA MET A 111 -15.35 4.36 -19.40
C MET A 111 -14.20 4.76 -20.33
N ASP A 112 -14.43 4.77 -21.63
CA ASP A 112 -13.42 5.18 -22.62
C ASP A 112 -13.08 6.67 -22.49
N ALA A 113 -14.07 7.53 -22.28
CA ALA A 113 -13.84 8.94 -22.01
C ALA A 113 -12.99 9.17 -20.76
N ASN A 114 -13.23 8.38 -19.70
CA ASN A 114 -12.43 8.44 -18.49
C ASN A 114 -10.99 8.01 -18.73
N ARG A 115 -10.77 6.92 -19.47
CA ARG A 115 -9.42 6.44 -19.79
C ARG A 115 -8.63 7.41 -20.66
N ASN A 116 -9.33 8.22 -21.45
CA ASN A 116 -8.71 9.21 -22.31
C ASN A 116 -8.44 10.55 -21.63
N MET A 117 -8.75 10.65 -20.34
CA MET A 117 -8.39 11.84 -19.55
C MET A 117 -6.88 11.98 -19.48
N THR A 118 -6.39 13.20 -19.60
CA THR A 118 -4.97 13.52 -19.50
C THR A 118 -4.68 14.25 -18.21
N TYR A 119 -3.58 13.85 -17.57
CA TYR A 119 -3.10 14.48 -16.35
C TYR A 119 -1.66 14.95 -16.58
N PRO A 120 -1.27 16.16 -16.10
CA PRO A 120 0.10 16.64 -16.28
C PRO A 120 1.11 15.68 -15.64
N ASP A 121 2.08 15.22 -16.42
CA ASP A 121 3.19 14.35 -16.00
C ASP A 121 2.76 13.03 -15.35
N GLN A 122 1.50 12.64 -15.49
CA GLN A 122 0.95 11.41 -14.89
C GLN A 122 0.08 10.67 -15.90
N GLU A 123 -0.01 9.36 -15.73
CA GLU A 123 -0.84 8.48 -16.54
C GLU A 123 -1.76 7.67 -15.64
N ILE A 124 -2.89 7.25 -16.21
CA ILE A 124 -3.83 6.37 -15.52
C ILE A 124 -3.27 4.95 -15.56
N LEU A 125 -2.99 4.40 -14.37
CA LEU A 125 -2.56 3.01 -14.24
C LEU A 125 -3.76 2.08 -14.13
N ASP A 126 -4.80 2.50 -13.42
CA ASP A 126 -6.03 1.76 -13.25
C ASP A 126 -7.19 2.70 -12.92
N ALA A 127 -8.41 2.24 -13.12
CA ALA A 127 -9.62 3.00 -12.83
C ALA A 127 -10.65 2.10 -12.15
N ALA A 128 -11.13 2.53 -10.98
CA ALA A 128 -12.21 1.87 -10.27
C ALA A 128 -13.53 2.60 -10.51
N THR A 129 -14.47 1.92 -11.16
CA THR A 129 -15.79 2.47 -11.41
C THR A 129 -16.59 2.54 -10.10
N GLN A 130 -17.16 3.71 -9.84
CA GLN A 130 -18.04 3.95 -8.70
C GLN A 130 -19.50 3.83 -9.13
N GLU A 131 -20.43 4.24 -8.27
CA GLU A 131 -21.84 4.33 -8.68
C GLU A 131 -22.01 5.32 -9.83
N TYR A 132 -22.89 4.95 -10.79
CA TYR A 132 -23.38 5.89 -11.79
C TYR A 132 -24.47 6.75 -11.15
N LYS A 133 -24.60 7.98 -11.61
CA LYS A 133 -25.73 8.83 -11.26
C LYS A 133 -26.67 8.92 -12.46
N VAL A 134 -27.88 8.43 -12.30
CA VAL A 134 -28.93 8.39 -13.32
C VAL A 134 -29.98 9.42 -12.93
N ASP A 135 -30.02 10.54 -13.65
CA ASP A 135 -30.75 11.75 -13.22
C ASP A 135 -30.31 12.13 -11.79
N ASN A 136 -31.15 11.91 -10.78
CA ASN A 136 -30.82 12.23 -9.39
C ASN A 136 -30.60 10.99 -8.50
N GLN A 137 -30.50 9.79 -9.08
CA GLN A 137 -30.37 8.55 -8.33
C GLN A 137 -29.04 7.86 -8.64
N TYR A 138 -28.43 7.26 -7.61
CA TYR A 138 -27.21 6.46 -7.77
C TYR A 138 -27.55 5.00 -8.04
N SER A 139 -26.79 4.37 -8.95
CA SER A 139 -26.97 2.98 -9.31
C SER A 139 -25.62 2.35 -9.69
N LEU A 140 -25.38 1.12 -9.26
CA LEU A 140 -24.24 0.33 -9.69
C LEU A 140 -24.46 -0.31 -11.06
N ASP A 141 -25.70 -0.54 -11.45
CA ASP A 141 -26.09 -1.12 -12.74
C ASP A 141 -27.20 -0.29 -13.40
N PRO A 142 -26.81 0.75 -14.16
CA PRO A 142 -27.78 1.66 -14.75
C PRO A 142 -28.37 1.18 -16.08
N VAL A 143 -27.87 0.11 -16.68
CA VAL A 143 -28.34 -0.38 -17.98
C VAL A 143 -29.82 -0.77 -17.90
N GLY A 144 -30.61 -0.27 -18.85
CA GLY A 144 -32.05 -0.49 -18.90
C GLY A 144 -32.90 0.56 -18.20
N ILE A 145 -32.31 1.49 -17.46
CA ILE A 145 -33.02 2.60 -16.82
C ILE A 145 -33.24 3.72 -17.83
N LYS A 146 -34.42 4.35 -17.79
CA LYS A 146 -34.69 5.53 -18.59
C LYS A 146 -34.19 6.79 -17.87
N ALA A 147 -33.45 7.63 -18.61
CA ALA A 147 -32.88 8.84 -18.04
C ALA A 147 -32.65 9.90 -19.09
N SER A 148 -32.51 11.13 -18.61
CA SER A 148 -32.11 12.28 -19.42
C SER A 148 -30.64 12.70 -19.18
N ARG A 149 -30.01 12.16 -18.15
CA ARG A 149 -28.62 12.46 -17.78
C ARG A 149 -27.98 11.24 -17.15
N LEU A 150 -26.81 10.90 -17.64
CA LEU A 150 -26.02 9.80 -17.10
C LEU A 150 -24.64 10.34 -16.69
N GLU A 151 -24.28 10.10 -15.43
CA GLU A 151 -23.00 10.50 -14.88
C GLU A 151 -22.21 9.26 -14.47
N GLY A 152 -21.00 9.14 -15.00
CA GLY A 152 -20.03 8.13 -14.56
C GLY A 152 -19.11 8.73 -13.52
N ASN A 153 -18.90 8.02 -12.43
CA ASN A 153 -17.97 8.39 -11.37
C ASN A 153 -16.86 7.36 -11.30
N PHE A 154 -15.62 7.83 -11.32
CA PHE A 154 -14.44 6.98 -11.38
C PHE A 154 -13.43 7.40 -10.34
N LEU A 155 -12.72 6.42 -9.78
CA LEU A 155 -11.52 6.63 -9.01
C LEU A 155 -10.34 6.20 -9.89
N ASN A 156 -9.59 7.16 -10.38
CA ASN A 156 -8.42 6.89 -11.22
C ASN A 156 -7.18 6.79 -10.36
N ILE A 157 -6.39 5.76 -10.58
CA ILE A 157 -5.11 5.58 -9.92
C ILE A 157 -4.04 5.99 -10.92
N LEU A 158 -3.29 7.02 -10.53
CA LEU A 158 -2.28 7.65 -11.36
C LEU A 158 -0.88 7.30 -10.89
N TRP A 159 0.06 7.26 -11.81
CA TRP A 159 1.47 7.21 -11.51
C TRP A 159 2.24 8.20 -12.37
N ARG A 160 3.46 8.50 -11.95
CA ARG A 160 4.30 9.44 -12.70
C ARG A 160 4.83 8.78 -13.96
N LYS A 161 4.71 9.47 -15.09
CA LYS A 161 5.26 8.99 -16.36
C LYS A 161 6.78 8.78 -16.28
N ALA A 162 7.50 9.67 -15.61
CA ALA A 162 8.94 9.55 -15.42
C ALA A 162 9.31 8.29 -14.63
N PHE A 163 8.50 7.91 -13.63
CA PHE A 163 8.71 6.66 -12.90
C PHE A 163 8.57 5.45 -13.83
N TYR A 164 7.52 5.44 -14.63
CA TYR A 164 7.26 4.36 -15.60
C TYR A 164 8.41 4.22 -16.60
N ASP A 165 8.84 5.34 -17.22
CA ASP A 165 9.90 5.33 -18.24
C ASP A 165 11.23 4.86 -17.64
N ASN A 166 11.60 5.37 -16.46
CA ASN A 166 12.84 5.00 -15.80
C ASN A 166 12.83 3.55 -15.30
N LEU A 167 11.67 3.07 -14.86
CA LEU A 167 11.50 1.68 -14.45
C LEU A 167 11.71 0.73 -15.63
N ASN A 168 11.05 1.01 -16.77
CA ASN A 168 11.22 0.22 -17.98
C ASN A 168 12.69 0.20 -18.44
N ASN A 169 13.36 1.35 -18.44
CA ASN A 169 14.77 1.45 -18.79
C ASN A 169 15.67 0.61 -17.86
N SER A 170 15.35 0.57 -16.58
CA SER A 170 16.08 -0.24 -15.59
C SER A 170 15.94 -1.74 -15.87
N PHE A 171 14.72 -2.19 -16.20
CA PHE A 171 14.46 -3.57 -16.56
C PHE A 171 15.12 -3.95 -17.88
N GLU A 172 15.05 -3.08 -18.86
CA GLU A 172 15.72 -3.28 -20.15
C GLU A 172 17.23 -3.49 -19.96
N LYS A 173 17.87 -2.67 -19.12
CA LYS A 173 19.30 -2.82 -18.80
C LYS A 173 19.61 -4.13 -18.07
N SER A 174 18.69 -4.65 -17.27
CA SER A 174 18.85 -5.92 -16.58
C SER A 174 18.65 -7.14 -17.47
N GLY A 175 18.10 -6.95 -18.67
CA GLY A 175 17.76 -8.03 -19.61
C GLY A 175 16.55 -8.86 -19.17
N ILE A 176 15.71 -8.33 -18.29
CA ILE A 176 14.52 -9.00 -17.75
C ILE A 176 13.29 -8.33 -18.31
N SER A 177 12.37 -9.14 -18.85
CA SER A 177 11.11 -8.66 -19.39
C SER A 177 10.06 -8.51 -18.30
N ILE A 178 9.25 -7.48 -18.39
CA ILE A 178 8.08 -7.30 -17.54
C ILE A 178 6.90 -8.00 -18.20
N ALA A 179 6.36 -9.03 -17.53
CA ALA A 179 5.16 -9.72 -18.01
C ALA A 179 3.92 -8.86 -17.80
N GLU A 180 3.78 -8.28 -16.61
CA GLU A 180 2.65 -7.44 -16.24
C GLU A 180 3.03 -6.58 -15.05
N MET A 181 2.47 -5.38 -14.98
CA MET A 181 2.56 -4.51 -13.80
C MET A 181 1.24 -4.57 -13.04
N TYR A 182 1.33 -4.56 -11.72
CA TYR A 182 0.16 -4.57 -10.83
C TYR A 182 0.32 -3.55 -9.72
N LEU A 183 -0.82 -3.14 -9.16
CA LEU A 183 -0.83 -2.24 -8.00
C LEU A 183 -0.66 -3.08 -6.72
N ALA A 184 0.48 -2.91 -6.07
CA ALA A 184 0.79 -3.65 -4.84
C ALA A 184 -0.27 -3.47 -3.74
N PRO A 185 -0.82 -2.25 -3.49
CA PRO A 185 -1.87 -2.08 -2.50
C PRO A 185 -3.15 -2.85 -2.80
N LEU A 186 -3.53 -3.00 -4.08
CA LEU A 186 -4.72 -3.74 -4.46
C LEU A 186 -4.51 -5.24 -4.32
N ALA A 187 -3.34 -5.72 -4.70
CA ALA A 187 -2.97 -7.13 -4.50
C ALA A 187 -2.95 -7.49 -3.01
N LEU A 188 -2.41 -6.61 -2.17
CA LEU A 188 -2.41 -6.79 -0.72
C LEU A 188 -3.85 -6.85 -0.19
N ALA A 189 -4.72 -5.95 -0.62
CA ALA A 189 -6.13 -5.94 -0.22
C ALA A 189 -6.83 -7.25 -0.57
N ASP A 190 -6.61 -7.76 -1.79
CA ASP A 190 -7.19 -9.04 -2.22
C ASP A 190 -6.70 -10.22 -1.38
N ALA A 191 -5.47 -10.14 -0.90
CA ALA A 191 -4.87 -11.20 -0.09
C ALA A 191 -5.34 -11.20 1.38
N VAL A 192 -5.56 -10.02 1.98
CA VAL A 192 -5.80 -9.91 3.42
C VAL A 192 -7.23 -9.54 3.81
N LEU A 193 -8.00 -8.94 2.92
CA LEU A 193 -9.37 -8.53 3.20
C LEU A 193 -10.36 -9.64 2.81
N SER A 194 -11.37 -9.86 3.65
CA SER A 194 -12.49 -10.72 3.30
C SER A 194 -13.48 -9.97 2.40
N GLU A 195 -14.31 -10.72 1.67
CA GLU A 195 -15.40 -10.12 0.89
C GLU A 195 -16.39 -9.38 1.78
N ALA A 196 -16.67 -9.90 2.97
CA ALA A 196 -17.55 -9.25 3.93
C ALA A 196 -17.01 -7.91 4.39
N GLU A 197 -15.71 -7.82 4.62
CA GLU A 197 -15.03 -6.56 4.97
C GLU A 197 -15.13 -5.52 3.84
N LYS A 198 -14.81 -5.93 2.62
CA LYS A 198 -14.89 -5.05 1.45
C LYS A 198 -16.32 -4.58 1.18
N ARG A 199 -17.30 -5.46 1.38
CA ARG A 199 -18.71 -5.14 1.16
C ARG A 199 -19.26 -4.23 2.24
N GLY A 200 -18.98 -4.56 3.51
CA GLY A 200 -19.49 -3.80 4.65
C GLY A 200 -18.81 -2.45 4.85
N GLY A 201 -17.66 -2.27 4.23
CA GLY A 201 -16.82 -1.08 4.37
C GLY A 201 -15.67 -1.31 5.33
N CYS A 202 -14.45 -1.02 4.88
CA CYS A 202 -13.25 -1.18 5.72
C CYS A 202 -12.13 -0.25 5.26
N VAL A 203 -11.17 -0.08 6.14
CA VAL A 203 -9.92 0.64 5.85
C VAL A 203 -8.77 -0.33 6.04
N LEU A 204 -7.96 -0.51 5.01
CA LEU A 204 -6.71 -1.25 5.09
C LEU A 204 -5.56 -0.25 5.27
N VAL A 205 -4.80 -0.41 6.33
CA VAL A 205 -3.64 0.43 6.63
C VAL A 205 -2.39 -0.43 6.57
N ASP A 206 -1.52 -0.10 5.61
CA ASP A 206 -0.22 -0.76 5.47
C ASP A 206 0.87 0.17 5.99
N PHE A 207 1.38 -0.13 7.19
CA PHE A 207 2.45 0.62 7.84
C PHE A 207 3.81 0.15 7.32
N GLY A 208 4.32 0.81 6.29
CA GLY A 208 5.64 0.55 5.76
C GLY A 208 6.76 1.30 6.50
N ALA A 209 7.98 1.12 6.01
CA ALA A 209 9.16 1.78 6.57
C ALA A 209 9.15 3.30 6.31
N ASP A 210 8.85 3.71 5.09
CA ASP A 210 8.91 5.12 4.68
C ASP A 210 7.55 5.70 4.34
N THR A 211 6.57 4.85 4.09
CA THR A 211 5.22 5.27 3.74
C THR A 211 4.18 4.43 4.47
N THR A 212 3.00 5.02 4.63
CA THR A 212 1.81 4.34 5.13
C THR A 212 0.73 4.46 4.07
N THR A 213 0.23 3.33 3.60
CA THR A 213 -0.78 3.28 2.53
C THR A 213 -2.15 3.01 3.12
N VAL A 214 -3.13 3.79 2.69
CA VAL A 214 -4.51 3.71 3.17
C VAL A 214 -5.40 3.36 1.99
N SER A 215 -6.13 2.24 2.08
CA SER A 215 -7.10 1.81 1.07
C SER A 215 -8.48 1.69 1.72
N VAL A 216 -9.46 2.36 1.15
CA VAL A 216 -10.84 2.36 1.66
C VAL A 216 -11.73 1.60 0.70
N TYR A 217 -12.44 0.60 1.21
CA TYR A 217 -13.41 -0.20 0.44
C TYR A 217 -14.81 -0.02 0.99
N TYR A 218 -15.79 -0.05 0.11
CA TYR A 218 -17.21 -0.09 0.45
C TYR A 218 -17.97 -0.69 -0.73
N LYS A 219 -18.90 -1.59 -0.45
CA LYS A 219 -19.67 -2.33 -1.48
C LYS A 219 -18.77 -3.04 -2.49
N ASN A 220 -17.67 -3.62 -2.02
CA ASN A 220 -16.64 -4.29 -2.82
C ASN A 220 -15.89 -3.39 -3.81
N ILE A 221 -15.98 -2.09 -3.67
CA ILE A 221 -15.36 -1.12 -4.57
C ILE A 221 -14.30 -0.33 -3.81
N LEU A 222 -13.13 -0.17 -4.41
CA LEU A 222 -12.11 0.76 -3.89
C LEU A 222 -12.65 2.19 -3.98
N ARG A 223 -12.73 2.86 -2.85
CA ARG A 223 -13.28 4.21 -2.74
C ARG A 223 -12.22 5.28 -2.62
N HIS A 224 -11.08 4.93 -2.07
CA HIS A 224 -9.96 5.85 -1.91
C HIS A 224 -8.67 5.07 -1.74
N LEU A 225 -7.59 5.63 -2.25
CA LEU A 225 -6.23 5.10 -2.08
C LEU A 225 -5.31 6.29 -1.86
N ALA A 226 -4.63 6.30 -0.73
CA ALA A 226 -3.69 7.37 -0.39
C ALA A 226 -2.39 6.80 0.15
N VAL A 227 -1.29 7.47 -0.14
CA VAL A 227 0.03 7.12 0.37
C VAL A 227 0.53 8.30 1.20
N ILE A 228 0.72 8.05 2.49
CA ILE A 228 1.24 9.02 3.44
C ILE A 228 2.77 8.88 3.44
N PRO A 229 3.55 9.96 3.23
CA PRO A 229 5.01 9.90 3.14
C PRO A 229 5.68 9.82 4.52
N LEU A 230 5.12 9.03 5.42
CA LEU A 230 5.60 8.78 6.78
C LEU A 230 5.44 7.29 7.09
N GLY A 231 6.41 6.73 7.79
CA GLY A 231 6.40 5.32 8.18
C GLY A 231 7.29 5.06 9.38
N GLY A 232 7.60 3.80 9.61
CA GLY A 232 8.39 3.37 10.78
C GLY A 232 9.76 4.03 10.88
N ASN A 233 10.40 4.34 9.76
CA ASN A 233 11.69 5.02 9.74
C ASN A 233 11.63 6.45 10.28
N ASN A 234 10.49 7.10 10.20
CA ASN A 234 10.30 8.43 10.79
C ASN A 234 10.32 8.37 12.32
N ILE A 235 9.77 7.32 12.91
CA ILE A 235 9.87 7.06 14.35
C ILE A 235 11.33 6.85 14.75
N THR A 236 12.03 6.01 14.00
CA THR A 236 13.45 5.71 14.22
C THR A 236 14.30 6.98 14.16
N LYS A 237 14.08 7.82 13.16
CA LYS A 237 14.81 9.10 13.01
C LYS A 237 14.52 10.06 14.16
N ASP A 238 13.30 10.12 14.64
CA ASP A 238 12.94 10.96 15.79
C ASP A 238 13.65 10.48 17.06
N ILE A 239 13.72 9.16 17.27
CA ILE A 239 14.49 8.59 18.39
C ILE A 239 15.98 8.92 18.23
N ALA A 240 16.52 8.78 17.04
CA ALA A 240 17.93 9.09 16.76
C ALA A 240 18.29 10.54 17.06
N SER A 241 17.32 11.47 17.00
CA SER A 241 17.51 12.86 17.37
C SER A 241 17.88 13.05 18.86
N LEU A 242 17.73 12.01 19.68
CA LEU A 242 18.19 11.96 21.06
C LEU A 242 19.70 11.65 21.17
N GLN A 243 20.47 11.98 20.14
CA GLN A 243 21.92 11.81 20.05
C GLN A 243 22.38 10.35 20.04
N MET A 244 21.73 9.54 19.19
CA MET A 244 22.16 8.17 18.94
C MET A 244 22.16 7.87 17.45
N GLU A 245 22.84 6.81 17.07
CA GLU A 245 22.83 6.32 15.69
C GLU A 245 21.48 5.67 15.35
N GLU A 246 21.11 5.69 14.08
CA GLU A 246 19.84 5.09 13.62
C GLU A 246 19.73 3.61 13.98
N LYS A 247 20.84 2.88 13.98
CA LYS A 247 20.88 1.47 14.38
C LYS A 247 20.43 1.27 15.82
N ASP A 248 20.92 2.13 16.73
CA ASP A 248 20.55 2.09 18.15
C ASP A 248 19.12 2.55 18.33
N ALA A 249 18.67 3.56 17.60
CA ALA A 249 17.31 4.06 17.61
C ALA A 249 16.31 2.98 17.16
N GLU A 250 16.61 2.25 16.10
CA GLU A 250 15.78 1.13 15.63
C GLU A 250 15.68 0.03 16.68
N ALA A 251 16.79 -0.33 17.31
CA ALA A 251 16.81 -1.33 18.38
C ALA A 251 15.96 -0.89 19.56
N MET A 252 16.03 0.38 19.94
CA MET A 252 15.22 0.94 21.02
C MET A 252 13.72 0.97 20.67
N LYS A 253 13.39 1.34 19.44
CA LYS A 253 12.02 1.32 18.95
C LYS A 253 11.41 -0.08 19.07
N LEU A 254 12.13 -1.09 18.63
CA LEU A 254 11.68 -2.48 18.68
C LEU A 254 11.55 -2.99 20.12
N LYS A 255 12.42 -2.55 21.01
CA LYS A 255 12.45 -3.02 22.41
C LYS A 255 11.45 -2.29 23.30
N TYR A 256 11.36 -0.97 23.19
CA TYR A 256 10.61 -0.12 24.11
C TYR A 256 9.45 0.63 23.46
N GLY A 257 9.36 0.63 22.12
CA GLY A 257 8.37 1.44 21.40
C GLY A 257 6.94 1.03 21.72
N SER A 258 6.09 2.02 21.95
CA SER A 258 4.66 1.82 22.14
C SER A 258 3.89 3.00 21.54
N ALA A 259 2.78 2.72 20.92
CA ALA A 259 1.90 3.75 20.34
C ALA A 259 1.05 4.45 21.39
N PHE A 260 0.91 3.86 22.56
CA PHE A 260 0.13 4.43 23.67
C PHE A 260 0.63 3.89 25.01
N THR A 261 0.79 4.79 25.97
CA THR A 261 1.12 4.43 27.35
C THR A 261 0.26 5.28 28.28
N GLU A 262 -0.41 4.64 29.25
CA GLU A 262 -1.14 5.37 30.29
C GLU A 262 -0.19 6.25 31.07
N ASN A 263 -0.60 7.50 31.34
CA ASN A 263 0.26 8.44 32.06
C ASN A 263 0.69 7.90 33.43
N ASN A 264 -0.17 7.19 34.12
CA ASN A 264 0.13 6.60 35.43
C ASN A 264 1.12 5.43 35.35
N ASP A 265 1.32 4.84 34.20
CA ASP A 265 2.25 3.73 33.98
C ASP A 265 3.65 4.23 33.61
N ILE A 266 3.84 5.53 33.42
CA ILE A 266 5.13 6.10 33.09
C ILE A 266 5.91 6.35 34.38
N ASP A 267 7.03 5.64 34.55
CA ASP A 267 7.94 5.84 35.66
C ASP A 267 8.96 6.94 35.29
N ASN A 268 8.82 8.09 35.92
CA ASN A 268 9.67 9.26 35.65
C ASN A 268 11.13 9.06 36.11
N THR A 269 11.41 8.02 36.90
CA THR A 269 12.77 7.72 37.36
C THR A 269 13.47 6.69 36.46
N LEU A 270 12.72 6.03 35.57
CA LEU A 270 13.23 4.98 34.71
C LEU A 270 13.98 5.59 33.52
N LYS A 271 15.14 5.02 33.22
CA LYS A 271 15.93 5.36 32.06
C LYS A 271 16.11 4.12 31.19
N TYR A 272 16.00 4.30 29.89
CA TYR A 272 16.30 3.24 28.93
C TYR A 272 17.77 3.34 28.51
N SER A 273 18.49 2.23 28.61
CA SER A 273 19.89 2.17 28.24
C SER A 273 20.06 2.18 26.73
N ILE A 274 20.94 3.04 26.23
CA ILE A 274 21.38 3.04 24.83
C ILE A 274 22.61 2.14 24.67
N ASP A 275 23.59 2.35 25.53
CA ASP A 275 24.82 1.56 25.61
C ASP A 275 25.32 1.53 27.08
N ALA A 276 26.57 1.09 27.30
CA ALA A 276 27.13 0.99 28.63
C ALA A 276 27.23 2.33 29.38
N GLU A 277 27.26 3.45 28.65
CA GLU A 277 27.52 4.78 29.21
C GLU A 277 26.35 5.77 29.04
N ARG A 278 25.43 5.47 28.12
CA ARG A 278 24.35 6.40 27.73
C ARG A 278 22.99 5.81 27.98
N SER A 279 22.09 6.67 28.42
CA SER A 279 20.66 6.34 28.61
C SER A 279 19.78 7.53 28.27
N VAL A 280 18.51 7.28 28.09
CA VAL A 280 17.49 8.30 27.83
C VAL A 280 16.33 8.12 28.81
N ASP A 281 15.75 9.24 29.27
CA ASP A 281 14.57 9.19 30.14
C ASP A 281 13.41 8.48 29.42
N SER A 282 12.78 7.56 30.12
CA SER A 282 11.67 6.80 29.55
C SER A 282 10.52 7.69 29.08
N ARG A 283 10.18 8.73 29.87
CA ARG A 283 9.12 9.68 29.50
C ARG A 283 9.46 10.41 28.19
N LYS A 284 10.69 10.87 28.04
CA LYS A 284 11.13 11.57 26.84
C LYS A 284 11.06 10.68 25.60
N PHE A 285 11.50 9.44 25.74
CA PHE A 285 11.42 8.42 24.68
C PHE A 285 9.96 8.12 24.33
N ILE A 286 9.11 7.88 25.29
CA ILE A 286 7.69 7.61 25.10
C ILE A 286 7.01 8.76 24.36
N GLU A 287 7.23 10.01 24.79
CA GLU A 287 6.63 11.19 24.19
C GLU A 287 7.04 11.36 22.72
N ILE A 288 8.30 11.08 22.38
CA ILE A 288 8.80 11.19 21.00
C ILE A 288 8.15 10.13 20.10
N VAL A 289 8.08 8.88 20.56
CA VAL A 289 7.47 7.80 19.78
C VAL A 289 5.98 8.07 19.57
N GLU A 290 5.28 8.43 20.65
CA GLU A 290 3.84 8.69 20.57
C GLU A 290 3.50 9.89 19.68
N ALA A 291 4.29 10.96 19.75
CA ALA A 291 4.07 12.13 18.91
C ALA A 291 4.11 11.78 17.43
N ARG A 292 5.07 10.97 17.01
CA ARG A 292 5.19 10.57 15.61
C ARG A 292 4.10 9.60 15.19
N ILE A 293 3.84 8.58 15.98
CA ILE A 293 2.81 7.62 15.61
C ILE A 293 1.41 8.24 15.62
N ASN A 294 1.13 9.15 16.54
CA ASN A 294 -0.13 9.89 16.53
C ASN A 294 -0.30 10.73 15.27
N GLU A 295 0.76 11.38 14.83
CA GLU A 295 0.75 12.13 13.56
C GLU A 295 0.40 11.21 12.38
N ILE A 296 1.03 10.04 12.30
CA ILE A 296 0.77 9.07 11.24
C ILE A 296 -0.69 8.60 11.30
N VAL A 297 -1.18 8.21 12.48
CA VAL A 297 -2.53 7.70 12.66
C VAL A 297 -3.58 8.78 12.37
N GLU A 298 -3.35 10.01 12.78
CA GLU A 298 -4.22 11.14 12.46
C GLU A 298 -4.27 11.37 10.94
N ASN A 299 -3.14 11.30 10.26
CA ASN A 299 -3.08 11.39 8.80
C ASN A 299 -3.84 10.24 8.12
N VAL A 300 -3.72 9.04 8.65
CA VAL A 300 -4.49 7.88 8.16
C VAL A 300 -5.98 8.17 8.22
N TRP A 301 -6.46 8.63 9.37
CA TRP A 301 -7.88 8.93 9.55
C TRP A 301 -8.34 10.09 8.67
N TYR A 302 -7.52 11.10 8.52
CA TYR A 302 -7.79 12.23 7.63
C TYR A 302 -7.98 11.80 6.17
N GLN A 303 -7.28 10.75 5.73
CA GLN A 303 -7.39 10.23 4.36
C GLN A 303 -8.70 9.50 4.10
N VAL A 304 -9.41 9.07 5.12
CA VAL A 304 -10.71 8.40 4.95
C VAL A 304 -11.76 9.46 4.58
N PRO A 305 -12.37 9.37 3.38
CA PRO A 305 -13.40 10.35 3.00
C PRO A 305 -14.55 10.34 4.00
N SER A 306 -15.05 11.53 4.36
CA SER A 306 -16.09 11.69 5.38
C SER A 306 -17.36 10.90 5.07
N GLU A 307 -17.68 10.73 3.78
CA GLU A 307 -18.85 9.96 3.33
C GLU A 307 -18.77 8.48 3.69
N TYR A 308 -17.57 7.94 3.96
CA TYR A 308 -17.38 6.54 4.34
C TYR A 308 -17.04 6.35 5.82
N ALA A 309 -16.74 7.41 6.56
CA ALA A 309 -16.29 7.33 7.94
C ALA A 309 -17.30 6.62 8.87
N ASP A 310 -18.59 6.72 8.59
CA ASP A 310 -19.66 6.06 9.33
C ASP A 310 -20.15 4.76 8.68
N LYS A 311 -19.44 4.27 7.65
CA LYS A 311 -19.81 3.08 6.86
C LYS A 311 -18.71 2.02 6.91
N LEU A 312 -18.05 1.87 8.04
CA LEU A 312 -16.91 0.97 8.21
C LEU A 312 -17.28 -0.22 9.09
N LEU A 313 -18.31 -0.95 8.70
CA LEU A 313 -18.76 -2.14 9.44
C LEU A 313 -17.69 -3.25 9.48
N GLY A 314 -16.85 -3.31 8.46
CA GLY A 314 -15.70 -4.21 8.42
C GLY A 314 -14.53 -3.75 9.27
N GLY A 315 -14.53 -2.50 9.72
CA GLY A 315 -13.51 -1.94 10.60
C GLY A 315 -12.21 -1.58 9.93
N ILE A 316 -11.14 -1.62 10.70
CA ILE A 316 -9.78 -1.27 10.26
C ILE A 316 -8.92 -2.52 10.30
N ILE A 317 -8.18 -2.76 9.23
CA ILE A 317 -7.24 -3.87 9.12
C ILE A 317 -5.83 -3.29 9.00
N LEU A 318 -4.95 -3.72 9.89
CA LEU A 318 -3.57 -3.27 9.97
C LEU A 318 -2.63 -4.33 9.43
N THR A 319 -1.67 -3.91 8.62
CA THR A 319 -0.60 -4.76 8.10
C THR A 319 0.70 -3.95 8.03
N GLY A 320 1.79 -4.60 7.64
CA GLY A 320 3.11 -3.98 7.58
C GLY A 320 3.85 -3.99 8.92
N GLY A 321 5.13 -3.60 8.90
CA GLY A 321 5.99 -3.65 10.08
C GLY A 321 5.52 -2.76 11.24
N GLY A 322 4.87 -1.63 10.94
CA GLY A 322 4.37 -0.70 11.96
C GLY A 322 3.21 -1.26 12.78
N MET A 323 2.50 -2.29 12.30
CA MET A 323 1.44 -2.93 13.08
C MET A 323 1.97 -3.67 14.31
N ASN A 324 3.27 -3.94 14.37
CA ASN A 324 3.92 -4.61 15.48
C ASN A 324 4.27 -3.68 16.64
N LEU A 325 4.09 -2.37 16.46
CA LEU A 325 4.28 -1.41 17.54
C LEU A 325 3.26 -1.68 18.64
N LYS A 326 3.73 -1.79 19.89
CA LYS A 326 2.85 -2.07 21.03
C LYS A 326 1.72 -1.04 21.09
N ASN A 327 0.51 -1.49 21.39
CA ASN A 327 -0.68 -0.65 21.56
C ASN A 327 -1.11 0.15 20.34
N ILE A 328 -0.68 -0.27 19.14
CA ILE A 328 -1.09 0.41 17.91
C ILE A 328 -2.62 0.38 17.73
N GLU A 329 -3.27 -0.73 18.10
CA GLU A 329 -4.73 -0.84 18.00
C GLU A 329 -5.43 0.17 18.92
N ARG A 330 -4.91 0.35 20.13
CA ARG A 330 -5.45 1.33 21.07
C ARG A 330 -5.29 2.76 20.56
N CYS A 331 -4.13 3.07 20.00
CA CYS A 331 -3.88 4.37 19.36
C CYS A 331 -4.87 4.61 18.22
N MET A 332 -5.09 3.61 17.38
CA MET A 332 -6.07 3.69 16.29
C MET A 332 -7.48 3.92 16.81
N ARG A 333 -7.92 3.19 17.83
CA ARG A 333 -9.26 3.36 18.43
C ARG A 333 -9.44 4.74 19.02
N ASN A 334 -8.45 5.26 19.71
CA ASN A 334 -8.51 6.59 20.32
C ASN A 334 -8.68 7.69 19.28
N THR A 335 -8.06 7.54 18.13
CA THR A 335 -8.12 8.54 17.04
C THR A 335 -9.36 8.39 16.16
N THR A 336 -9.70 7.16 15.79
CA THR A 336 -10.75 6.89 14.79
C THR A 336 -12.12 6.64 15.40
N HIS A 337 -12.17 6.22 16.68
CA HIS A 337 -13.37 5.74 17.38
C HIS A 337 -14.02 4.52 16.71
N ILE A 338 -13.23 3.78 15.93
CA ILE A 338 -13.62 2.51 15.33
C ILE A 338 -13.11 1.39 16.24
N ASP A 339 -14.03 0.59 16.79
CA ASP A 339 -13.67 -0.48 17.74
C ASP A 339 -13.16 -1.73 17.04
N LYS A 340 -13.70 -2.04 15.85
CA LYS A 340 -13.33 -3.25 15.14
C LYS A 340 -12.01 -3.04 14.40
N ILE A 341 -10.94 -3.56 14.99
CA ILE A 341 -9.58 -3.47 14.43
C ILE A 341 -8.95 -4.84 14.51
N ARG A 342 -8.35 -5.30 13.42
CA ARG A 342 -7.56 -6.53 13.41
C ARG A 342 -6.22 -6.31 12.73
N LYS A 343 -5.27 -7.16 13.06
CA LYS A 343 -3.98 -7.24 12.38
C LYS A 343 -4.01 -8.39 11.38
N ALA A 344 -3.48 -8.13 10.19
CA ALA A 344 -3.32 -9.16 9.17
C ALA A 344 -1.86 -9.24 8.78
N ASN A 345 -1.31 -10.46 8.85
CA ASN A 345 0.04 -10.71 8.36
C ASN A 345 -0.06 -11.47 7.04
N PHE A 346 0.15 -10.78 5.95
CA PHE A 346 0.13 -11.34 4.59
C PHE A 346 1.09 -12.51 4.45
N VAL A 347 2.27 -12.39 5.06
CA VAL A 347 3.35 -13.38 4.95
C VAL A 347 2.96 -14.73 5.56
N THR A 348 2.22 -14.75 6.67
CA THR A 348 1.90 -15.99 7.39
C THR A 348 0.88 -16.86 6.71
N HIS A 349 0.04 -16.33 5.82
CA HIS A 349 -1.02 -17.09 5.15
C HIS A 349 -0.56 -17.77 3.86
N THR A 350 0.47 -17.24 3.21
CA THR A 350 0.89 -17.69 1.87
C THR A 350 2.30 -18.23 1.85
N ILE A 351 3.14 -17.92 2.84
CA ILE A 351 4.54 -18.29 2.83
C ILE A 351 4.78 -19.57 3.62
N SER A 352 5.23 -20.60 2.92
CA SER A 352 5.75 -21.82 3.49
C SER A 352 7.28 -21.84 3.56
N SER A 353 7.94 -20.77 3.12
CA SER A 353 9.40 -20.65 3.04
C SER A 353 10.00 -20.15 4.37
N SER A 354 11.09 -20.78 4.80
CA SER A 354 11.89 -20.31 5.94
C SER A 354 12.64 -18.99 5.67
N ASN A 355 12.65 -18.50 4.45
CA ASN A 355 13.36 -17.28 4.03
C ASN A 355 12.43 -16.07 3.86
N ALA A 356 11.24 -16.15 4.45
CA ALA A 356 10.20 -15.13 4.33
C ALA A 356 10.39 -13.89 5.20
N ASP A 357 11.41 -13.83 6.01
CA ASP A 357 11.65 -12.72 6.97
C ASP A 357 12.09 -11.41 6.30
#